data_74f141c8f1ef3fc48cb695b4bea17869
#
_entry.id   74f141c8f1ef3fc48cb695b4bea17869
#
_cell.length_a   1.000
_cell.length_b   1.000
_cell.length_c   1.000
_cell.angle_alpha   90.00
_cell.angle_beta   90.00
_cell.angle_gamma   90.00
#
_symmetry.space_group_name_H-M   'P 1'
#
loop_
_entity.id
_entity.type
_entity.pdbx_description
1 polymer ?
#
loop_
_entity_poly.entity_id
_entity_poly.type
_entity_poly.pdbx_seq_one_letter_code
_entity_poly.pdbx_strand_id
1 'polypeptide(L)'
;MKKLIFALIAGVTAMGAAQAQNRPYVGLGVASSDHDLRIGGISNAGSQGYKPSAKIFGGVELTPMFGIEAGYTDIRKSDHTFTIGATPGRATTDGSRSYLAGKATIPINDVFSVYGKLGAGYSKTNLSSATPLVSRSDSATELYGAIGGQYSLNEKVALTLEYERYGKTKQYGVKADALTAGAKFSF
;
A
#
# COMPACT_ATOMS: atom_id res chain seq x y z
N MET A 1 3.62 0.53 15.82
CA MET A 1 4.20 0.87 14.53
C MET A 1 5.72 0.68 14.48
N LYS A 2 6.52 1.27 15.38
CA LYS A 2 7.99 1.09 15.38
C LYS A 2 8.45 -0.38 15.41
N LYS A 3 7.76 -1.26 16.16
CA LYS A 3 8.09 -2.70 16.29
C LYS A 3 7.92 -3.48 14.98
N LEU A 4 6.94 -3.12 14.13
CA LEU A 4 6.71 -3.78 12.83
C LEU A 4 7.78 -3.40 11.80
N ILE A 5 8.24 -2.15 11.81
CA ILE A 5 9.32 -1.68 10.94
C ILE A 5 10.62 -2.40 11.27
N PHE A 6 10.96 -2.53 12.57
CA PHE A 6 12.13 -3.29 13.00
C PHE A 6 12.02 -4.78 12.67
N ALA A 7 10.84 -5.41 12.79
CA ALA A 7 10.63 -6.80 12.44
C ALA A 7 10.79 -7.05 10.92
N LEU A 8 10.34 -6.12 10.08
CA LEU A 8 10.49 -6.22 8.63
C LEU A 8 11.97 -6.11 8.22
N ILE A 9 12.70 -5.14 8.77
CA ILE A 9 14.13 -4.95 8.51
C ILE A 9 14.94 -6.15 9.04
N ALA A 10 14.68 -6.60 10.27
CA ALA A 10 15.37 -7.75 10.86
C ALA A 10 15.10 -9.06 10.11
N GLY A 11 13.87 -9.26 9.59
CA GLY A 11 13.52 -10.44 8.80
C GLY A 11 14.28 -10.50 7.47
N VAL A 12 14.44 -9.37 6.81
CA VAL A 12 15.16 -9.28 5.52
C VAL A 12 16.68 -9.49 5.70
N THR A 13 17.28 -8.94 6.76
CA THR A 13 18.72 -9.10 7.03
C THR A 13 19.09 -10.51 7.49
N ALA A 14 18.21 -11.22 8.21
CA ALA A 14 18.45 -12.60 8.63
C ALA A 14 18.45 -13.60 7.45
N MET A 15 17.73 -13.31 6.37
CA MET A 15 17.72 -14.13 5.14
C MET A 15 18.97 -13.97 4.28
N GLY A 16 19.70 -12.86 4.41
CA GLY A 16 20.93 -12.58 3.63
C GLY A 16 22.13 -13.45 3.97
N ALA A 17 22.09 -14.20 5.08
CA ALA A 17 23.20 -15.07 5.51
C ALA A 17 23.17 -16.49 4.90
N ALA A 18 22.08 -16.86 4.21
CA ALA A 18 21.90 -18.19 3.64
C ALA A 18 21.83 -18.14 2.11
N GLN A 19 22.94 -18.34 1.46
CA GLN A 19 23.14 -18.62 0.04
C GLN A 19 23.27 -17.44 -0.94
N ALA A 20 24.27 -17.56 -1.81
CA ALA A 20 24.73 -16.60 -2.81
C ALA A 20 23.77 -16.25 -3.97
N GLN A 21 22.50 -16.69 -3.93
CA GLN A 21 21.48 -16.41 -4.96
C GLN A 21 20.33 -15.51 -4.47
N ASN A 22 20.13 -15.40 -3.17
CA ASN A 22 19.03 -14.61 -2.63
C ASN A 22 19.44 -13.14 -2.50
N ARG A 23 18.74 -12.24 -3.18
CA ARG A 23 18.97 -10.79 -3.09
C ARG A 23 17.89 -10.15 -2.24
N PRO A 24 18.14 -9.89 -0.95
CA PRO A 24 17.21 -9.15 -0.11
C PRO A 24 17.19 -7.67 -0.51
N TYR A 25 16.04 -7.04 -0.34
CA TYR A 25 15.86 -5.62 -0.60
C TYR A 25 14.86 -4.98 0.34
N VAL A 26 14.99 -3.69 0.50
CA VAL A 26 14.01 -2.82 1.18
C VAL A 26 13.69 -1.64 0.27
N GLY A 27 12.52 -1.04 0.47
CA GLY A 27 12.12 0.12 -0.30
C GLY A 27 11.19 1.03 0.47
N LEU A 28 11.17 2.27 0.02
CA LEU A 28 10.28 3.31 0.50
C LEU A 28 9.53 3.89 -0.69
N GLY A 29 8.26 4.26 -0.48
CA GLY A 29 7.44 4.82 -1.53
C GLY A 29 6.35 5.73 -1.02
N VAL A 30 5.71 6.37 -1.97
CA VAL A 30 4.51 7.17 -1.77
C VAL A 30 3.40 6.54 -2.59
N ALA A 31 2.36 6.08 -1.90
CA ALA A 31 1.14 5.54 -2.50
C ALA A 31 0.08 6.64 -2.56
N SER A 32 -0.56 6.79 -3.70
CA SER A 32 -1.68 7.70 -3.90
C SER A 32 -2.94 6.89 -4.19
N SER A 33 -3.93 6.99 -3.30
CA SER A 33 -5.23 6.33 -3.47
C SER A 33 -6.32 7.38 -3.51
N ASP A 34 -7.32 7.16 -4.36
CA ASP A 34 -8.50 8.01 -4.41
C ASP A 34 -9.44 7.68 -3.23
N HIS A 35 -9.96 8.72 -2.58
CA HIS A 35 -10.86 8.62 -1.44
C HIS A 35 -12.26 9.05 -1.87
N ASP A 36 -13.09 8.11 -2.30
CA ASP A 36 -14.52 8.35 -2.55
C ASP A 36 -15.34 7.97 -1.32
N LEU A 37 -16.04 8.94 -0.76
CA LEU A 37 -17.06 8.70 0.26
C LEU A 37 -18.44 8.83 -0.40
N ARG A 38 -19.05 7.70 -0.77
CA ARG A 38 -20.44 7.67 -1.24
C ARG A 38 -21.34 7.22 -0.11
N ILE A 39 -22.00 8.15 0.52
CA ILE A 39 -23.07 7.89 1.50
C ILE A 39 -24.38 8.05 0.77
N GLY A 40 -25.17 6.98 0.62
CA GLY A 40 -26.48 7.03 -0.01
C GLY A 40 -27.41 8.04 0.71
N GLY A 41 -27.96 9.00 -0.03
CA GLY A 41 -28.90 10.02 0.49
C GLY A 41 -28.26 11.35 0.89
N ILE A 42 -26.96 11.56 0.73
CA ILE A 42 -26.32 12.87 0.99
C ILE A 42 -25.81 13.46 -0.33
N SER A 43 -26.44 14.52 -0.77
CA SER A 43 -25.96 15.37 -1.87
C SER A 43 -24.81 16.22 -1.32
N ASN A 44 -23.63 16.18 -1.96
CA ASN A 44 -22.40 16.90 -1.62
C ASN A 44 -21.43 16.22 -0.63
N ALA A 45 -21.15 14.94 -0.78
CA ALA A 45 -19.90 14.38 -0.28
C ALA A 45 -18.77 14.82 -1.25
N GLY A 46 -18.03 15.85 -0.90
CA GLY A 46 -16.91 16.34 -1.70
C GLY A 46 -15.83 15.26 -1.79
N SER A 47 -15.52 14.82 -3.00
CA SER A 47 -14.35 14.01 -3.27
C SER A 47 -13.11 14.81 -2.89
N GLN A 48 -12.44 14.43 -1.82
CA GLN A 48 -11.13 14.99 -1.49
C GLN A 48 -10.07 14.16 -2.21
N GLY A 49 -9.72 14.55 -3.40
CA GLY A 49 -8.73 13.99 -4.31
C GLY A 49 -7.60 13.11 -3.73
N TYR A 50 -6.67 12.70 -4.56
CA TYR A 50 -5.54 11.83 -4.24
C TYR A 50 -4.72 12.34 -3.05
N LYS A 51 -4.65 11.57 -1.96
CA LYS A 51 -3.81 11.87 -0.80
C LYS A 51 -2.59 10.94 -0.77
N PRO A 52 -1.38 11.50 -0.70
CA PRO A 52 -0.16 10.70 -0.62
C PRO A 52 -0.03 10.03 0.75
N SER A 53 0.24 8.73 0.75
CA SER A 53 0.45 7.88 1.92
C SER A 53 1.85 7.28 1.88
N ALA A 54 2.55 7.23 3.01
CA ALA A 54 3.86 6.63 3.08
C ALA A 54 3.76 5.10 2.99
N LYS A 55 4.60 4.50 2.15
CA LYS A 55 4.71 3.04 1.98
C LYS A 55 6.14 2.61 2.31
N ILE A 56 6.26 1.50 3.03
CA ILE A 56 7.51 0.76 3.19
C ILE A 56 7.28 -0.67 2.70
N PHE A 57 8.25 -1.22 2.00
CA PHE A 57 8.20 -2.59 1.52
C PHE A 57 9.57 -3.25 1.61
N GLY A 58 9.58 -4.56 1.59
CA GLY A 58 10.81 -5.33 1.57
C GLY A 58 10.54 -6.75 1.14
N GLY A 59 11.56 -7.38 0.60
CA GLY A 59 11.43 -8.71 0.05
C GLY A 59 12.77 -9.38 -0.22
N VAL A 60 12.68 -10.53 -0.84
CA VAL A 60 13.83 -11.30 -1.29
C VAL A 60 13.56 -11.78 -2.72
N GLU A 61 14.51 -11.54 -3.60
CA GLU A 61 14.56 -12.15 -4.93
C GLU A 61 15.20 -13.52 -4.79
N LEU A 62 14.39 -14.58 -4.93
CA LEU A 62 14.82 -15.98 -4.80
C LEU A 62 15.51 -16.47 -6.08
N THR A 63 15.10 -15.90 -7.20
CA THR A 63 15.68 -16.10 -8.53
C THR A 63 15.68 -14.76 -9.27
N PRO A 64 16.35 -14.63 -10.43
CA PRO A 64 16.25 -13.40 -11.24
C PRO A 64 14.83 -13.04 -11.66
N MET A 65 13.90 -14.01 -11.71
CA MET A 65 12.52 -13.81 -12.15
C MET A 65 11.50 -13.84 -11.00
N PHE A 66 11.77 -14.50 -9.87
CA PHE A 66 10.79 -14.72 -8.82
C PHE A 66 11.29 -14.28 -7.45
N GLY A 67 10.40 -13.71 -6.67
CA GLY A 67 10.65 -13.27 -5.31
C GLY A 67 9.40 -13.25 -4.46
N ILE A 68 9.58 -12.88 -3.20
CA ILE A 68 8.50 -12.65 -2.23
C ILE A 68 8.68 -11.24 -1.68
N GLU A 69 7.58 -10.52 -1.55
CA GLU A 69 7.58 -9.15 -1.04
C GLU A 69 6.46 -8.95 -0.03
N ALA A 70 6.76 -8.22 1.04
CA ALA A 70 5.78 -7.71 1.98
C ALA A 70 5.85 -6.19 2.03
N GLY A 71 4.72 -5.55 2.27
CA GLY A 71 4.68 -4.09 2.39
C GLY A 71 3.61 -3.60 3.35
N TYR A 72 3.80 -2.36 3.77
CA TYR A 72 2.90 -1.63 4.66
C TYR A 72 2.73 -0.20 4.17
N THR A 73 1.48 0.24 4.10
CA THR A 73 1.11 1.61 3.75
C THR A 73 0.32 2.23 4.89
N ASP A 74 0.80 3.36 5.39
CA ASP A 74 0.11 4.15 6.41
C ASP A 74 -0.78 5.18 5.74
N ILE A 75 -2.09 4.93 5.73
CA ILE A 75 -3.08 5.80 5.12
C ILE A 75 -3.33 6.97 6.06
N ARG A 76 -2.91 8.16 5.66
CA ARG A 76 -3.03 9.38 6.44
C ARG A 76 -4.48 9.72 6.75
N LYS A 77 -4.68 10.33 7.91
CA LYS A 77 -5.98 10.86 8.34
C LYS A 77 -6.57 11.80 7.31
N SER A 78 -7.84 11.56 6.99
CA SER A 78 -8.65 12.40 6.10
C SER A 78 -9.84 12.92 6.87
N ASP A 79 -9.94 14.24 7.00
CA ASP A 79 -11.08 14.89 7.63
C ASP A 79 -12.14 15.18 6.57
N HIS A 80 -13.34 14.69 6.82
CA HIS A 80 -14.51 14.93 6.00
C HIS A 80 -15.50 15.77 6.79
N THR A 81 -15.93 16.90 6.21
CA THR A 81 -17.05 17.67 6.72
C THR A 81 -18.31 17.25 5.98
N PHE A 82 -19.37 16.94 6.71
CA PHE A 82 -20.67 16.60 6.17
C PHE A 82 -21.76 17.38 6.92
N THR A 83 -22.90 17.53 6.30
CA THR A 83 -24.05 18.20 6.92
C THR A 83 -25.22 17.22 6.94
N ILE A 84 -25.78 16.99 8.13
CA ILE A 84 -27.02 16.23 8.31
C ILE A 84 -28.12 17.20 8.65
N GLY A 85 -29.02 17.48 7.68
CA GLY A 85 -30.00 18.57 7.82
C GLY A 85 -29.30 19.93 7.87
N ALA A 86 -29.44 20.66 8.97
CA ALA A 86 -28.78 21.95 9.21
C ALA A 86 -27.56 21.84 10.15
N THR A 87 -27.19 20.64 10.60
CA THR A 87 -26.09 20.45 11.58
C THR A 87 -24.81 20.00 10.89
N PRO A 88 -23.73 20.81 10.95
CA PRO A 88 -22.43 20.41 10.41
C PRO A 88 -21.80 19.33 11.29
N GLY A 89 -21.33 18.25 10.67
CA GLY A 89 -20.59 17.16 11.29
C GLY A 89 -19.17 17.04 10.72
N ARG A 90 -18.25 16.49 11.51
CA ARG A 90 -16.88 16.17 11.09
C ARG A 90 -16.61 14.69 11.33
N ALA A 91 -16.10 14.00 10.32
CA ALA A 91 -15.63 12.62 10.44
C ALA A 91 -14.17 12.56 10.00
N THR A 92 -13.37 11.80 10.73
CA THR A 92 -11.96 11.52 10.41
C THR A 92 -11.84 10.06 10.03
N THR A 93 -11.26 9.78 8.88
CA THR A 93 -10.95 8.44 8.43
C THR A 93 -9.44 8.25 8.46
N ASP A 94 -8.97 7.19 9.10
CA ASP A 94 -7.60 6.72 9.07
C ASP A 94 -7.54 5.21 8.82
N GLY A 95 -6.41 4.72 8.37
CA GLY A 95 -6.28 3.31 8.08
C GLY A 95 -4.86 2.87 7.80
N SER A 96 -4.72 1.60 7.52
CA SER A 96 -3.47 1.02 7.06
C SER A 96 -3.72 -0.15 6.14
N ARG A 97 -2.77 -0.42 5.25
CA ARG A 97 -2.76 -1.59 4.39
C ARG A 97 -1.45 -2.32 4.53
N SER A 98 -1.51 -3.63 4.52
CA SER A 98 -0.33 -4.49 4.43
C SER A 98 -0.58 -5.58 3.42
N TYR A 99 0.46 -6.13 2.85
CA TYR A 99 0.37 -7.26 1.94
C TYR A 99 1.56 -8.20 2.09
N LEU A 100 1.33 -9.44 1.66
CA LEU A 100 2.35 -10.44 1.40
C LEU A 100 2.05 -11.06 0.03
N ALA A 101 3.03 -11.00 -0.88
CA ALA A 101 2.81 -11.39 -2.28
C ALA A 101 4.05 -12.09 -2.87
N GLY A 102 3.80 -13.01 -3.77
CA GLY A 102 4.78 -13.47 -4.74
C GLY A 102 4.98 -12.39 -5.80
N LYS A 103 6.22 -12.18 -6.23
CA LYS A 103 6.63 -11.22 -7.27
C LYS A 103 7.24 -11.98 -8.43
N ALA A 104 6.78 -11.70 -9.64
CA ALA A 104 7.39 -12.15 -10.88
C ALA A 104 7.94 -10.96 -11.65
N THR A 105 9.20 -10.99 -12.04
CA THR A 105 9.93 -9.91 -12.73
C THR A 105 10.39 -10.38 -14.09
N ILE A 106 10.18 -9.56 -15.12
CA ILE A 106 10.63 -9.79 -16.48
C ILE A 106 11.58 -8.64 -16.86
N PRO A 107 12.88 -8.90 -17.04
CA PRO A 107 13.82 -7.91 -17.53
C PRO A 107 13.51 -7.60 -19.00
N ILE A 108 13.39 -6.32 -19.31
CA ILE A 108 13.21 -5.83 -20.68
C ILE A 108 14.56 -5.46 -21.30
N ASN A 109 15.44 -4.87 -20.47
CA ASN A 109 16.83 -4.59 -20.80
C ASN A 109 17.66 -4.49 -19.49
N ASP A 110 18.93 -4.07 -19.59
CA ASP A 110 19.86 -4.02 -18.45
C ASP A 110 19.43 -3.08 -17.33
N VAL A 111 18.63 -2.08 -17.62
CA VAL A 111 18.21 -1.06 -16.66
C VAL A 111 16.71 -1.07 -16.36
N PHE A 112 15.89 -1.63 -17.25
CA PHE A 112 14.44 -1.60 -17.13
C PHE A 112 13.83 -2.99 -17.04
N SER A 113 12.97 -3.21 -16.05
CA SER A 113 12.18 -4.43 -15.91
C SER A 113 10.72 -4.11 -15.57
N VAL A 114 9.83 -5.02 -15.93
CA VAL A 114 8.43 -5.00 -15.51
C VAL A 114 8.18 -6.14 -14.54
N TYR A 115 7.22 -5.97 -13.66
CA TYR A 115 6.89 -7.01 -12.69
C TYR A 115 5.41 -7.04 -12.37
N GLY A 116 4.96 -8.22 -11.94
CA GLY A 116 3.65 -8.43 -11.35
C GLY A 116 3.76 -9.02 -9.96
N LYS A 117 2.77 -8.72 -9.11
CA LYS A 117 2.65 -9.27 -7.76
C LYS A 117 1.27 -9.85 -7.56
N LEU A 118 1.18 -10.97 -6.85
CA LEU A 118 -0.07 -11.60 -6.47
C LEU A 118 0.04 -12.19 -5.06
N GLY A 119 -0.95 -11.93 -4.21
CA GLY A 119 -0.90 -12.39 -2.83
C GLY A 119 -2.13 -12.02 -2.02
N ALA A 120 -1.94 -11.90 -0.72
CA ALA A 120 -2.97 -11.49 0.23
C ALA A 120 -2.68 -10.08 0.75
N GLY A 121 -3.70 -9.24 0.77
CA GLY A 121 -3.68 -7.91 1.36
C GLY A 121 -4.60 -7.85 2.58
N TYR A 122 -4.18 -7.12 3.60
CA TYR A 122 -4.98 -6.81 4.77
C TYR A 122 -5.18 -5.30 4.85
N SER A 123 -6.43 -4.87 4.85
CA SER A 123 -6.82 -3.47 4.96
C SER A 123 -7.55 -3.23 6.26
N LYS A 124 -7.15 -2.20 7.00
CA LYS A 124 -7.83 -1.72 8.20
C LYS A 124 -8.24 -0.26 7.98
N THR A 125 -9.51 0.03 8.22
CA THR A 125 -10.07 1.39 8.12
C THR A 125 -10.79 1.71 9.42
N ASN A 126 -10.47 2.83 10.04
CA ASN A 126 -11.15 3.35 11.20
C ASN A 126 -11.88 4.63 10.80
N LEU A 127 -13.15 4.70 11.09
CA LEU A 127 -13.99 5.89 10.97
C LEU A 127 -14.28 6.40 12.38
N SER A 128 -13.79 7.59 12.70
CA SER A 128 -14.06 8.28 13.96
C SER A 128 -14.91 9.51 13.69
N SER A 129 -16.05 9.62 14.37
CA SER A 129 -16.92 10.80 14.31
C SER A 129 -17.08 11.41 15.70
N ALA A 130 -17.28 12.71 15.76
CA ALA A 130 -17.61 13.42 17.00
C ALA A 130 -18.94 12.95 17.63
N THR A 131 -19.79 12.26 16.85
CA THR A 131 -21.01 11.63 17.33
C THR A 131 -20.77 10.15 17.60
N PRO A 132 -20.91 9.65 18.84
CA PRO A 132 -20.55 8.26 19.23
C PRO A 132 -21.25 7.15 18.41
N LEU A 133 -22.39 7.46 17.80
CA LEU A 133 -23.17 6.51 16.99
C LEU A 133 -22.56 6.15 15.62
N VAL A 134 -21.46 6.79 15.20
CA VAL A 134 -20.90 6.63 13.84
C VAL A 134 -19.43 6.13 13.86
N SER A 135 -18.88 5.80 15.02
CA SER A 135 -17.53 5.21 15.09
C SER A 135 -17.57 3.75 14.67
N ARG A 136 -16.85 3.40 13.60
CA ARG A 136 -16.76 2.04 13.06
C ARG A 136 -15.32 1.70 12.68
N SER A 137 -14.88 0.52 13.08
CA SER A 137 -13.62 -0.07 12.61
C SER A 137 -13.96 -1.28 11.74
N ASP A 138 -13.43 -1.32 10.53
CA ASP A 138 -13.58 -2.43 9.62
C ASP A 138 -12.20 -2.93 9.18
N SER A 139 -12.06 -4.26 9.08
CA SER A 139 -10.84 -4.88 8.60
C SER A 139 -11.19 -6.04 7.66
N ALA A 140 -10.44 -6.18 6.60
CA ALA A 140 -10.65 -7.27 5.64
C ALA A 140 -9.31 -7.80 5.12
N THR A 141 -9.27 -9.12 4.96
CA THR A 141 -8.23 -9.79 4.18
C THR A 141 -8.79 -10.06 2.79
N GLU A 142 -8.09 -9.62 1.76
CA GLU A 142 -8.56 -9.67 0.38
C GLU A 142 -7.40 -10.06 -0.54
N LEU A 143 -7.74 -10.45 -1.78
CA LEU A 143 -6.73 -10.69 -2.79
C LEU A 143 -5.99 -9.38 -3.10
N TYR A 144 -4.66 -9.45 -3.12
CA TYR A 144 -3.78 -8.36 -3.51
C TYR A 144 -3.15 -8.66 -4.87
N GLY A 145 -3.13 -7.68 -5.75
CA GLY A 145 -2.43 -7.74 -7.01
C GLY A 145 -1.79 -6.41 -7.34
N ALA A 146 -0.65 -6.44 -8.03
CA ALA A 146 0.00 -5.25 -8.53
C ALA A 146 0.74 -5.53 -9.83
N ILE A 147 0.88 -4.47 -10.65
CA ILE A 147 1.75 -4.46 -11.82
C ILE A 147 2.62 -3.20 -11.75
N GLY A 148 3.87 -3.29 -12.16
CA GLY A 148 4.77 -2.16 -12.09
C GLY A 148 5.97 -2.25 -13.00
N GLY A 149 6.67 -1.12 -13.08
CA GLY A 149 7.97 -0.99 -13.73
C GLY A 149 9.04 -0.65 -12.70
N GLN A 150 10.25 -1.11 -12.97
CA GLN A 150 11.44 -0.82 -12.20
C GLN A 150 12.53 -0.31 -13.12
N TYR A 151 13.15 0.81 -12.74
CA TYR A 151 14.31 1.39 -13.43
C TYR A 151 15.51 1.36 -12.50
N SER A 152 16.52 0.56 -12.84
CA SER A 152 17.75 0.40 -12.06
C SER A 152 18.70 1.57 -12.32
N LEU A 153 18.98 2.37 -11.29
CA LEU A 153 19.97 3.45 -11.35
C LEU A 153 21.40 2.88 -11.27
N ASN A 154 21.55 1.81 -10.51
CA ASN A 154 22.76 1.03 -10.37
C ASN A 154 22.41 -0.38 -9.83
N GLU A 155 23.41 -1.21 -9.52
CA GLU A 155 23.21 -2.57 -9.01
C GLU A 155 22.43 -2.65 -7.68
N LYS A 156 22.45 -1.58 -6.89
CA LYS A 156 21.82 -1.54 -5.55
C LYS A 156 20.55 -0.71 -5.49
N VAL A 157 20.38 0.29 -6.34
CA VAL A 157 19.28 1.26 -6.25
C VAL A 157 18.43 1.22 -7.51
N ALA A 158 17.13 1.10 -7.32
CA ALA A 158 16.16 1.16 -8.40
C ALA A 158 14.95 2.04 -8.02
N LEU A 159 14.40 2.73 -8.99
CA LEU A 159 13.12 3.42 -8.89
C LEU A 159 12.00 2.48 -9.30
N THR A 160 10.85 2.58 -8.65
CA THR A 160 9.67 1.75 -8.94
C THR A 160 8.44 2.62 -9.15
N LEU A 161 7.62 2.23 -10.12
CA LEU A 161 6.27 2.76 -10.32
C LEU A 161 5.32 1.57 -10.42
N GLU A 162 4.25 1.59 -9.61
CA GLU A 162 3.41 0.43 -9.39
C GLU A 162 1.94 0.83 -9.30
N TYR A 163 1.08 0.09 -10.00
CA TYR A 163 -0.36 0.11 -9.81
C TYR A 163 -0.78 -1.10 -8.98
N GLU A 164 -1.45 -0.83 -7.87
CA GLU A 164 -1.82 -1.82 -6.86
C GLU A 164 -3.33 -1.90 -6.73
N ARG A 165 -3.84 -3.11 -6.47
CA ARG A 165 -5.24 -3.35 -6.18
C ARG A 165 -5.41 -4.27 -4.97
N TYR A 166 -6.23 -3.81 -4.01
CA TYR A 166 -6.59 -4.52 -2.78
C TYR A 166 -8.06 -4.93 -2.85
N GLY A 167 -8.32 -6.18 -3.28
CA GLY A 167 -9.65 -6.76 -3.32
C GLY A 167 -10.65 -6.06 -4.24
N LYS A 168 -11.92 -6.11 -3.85
CA LYS A 168 -13.02 -5.44 -4.55
C LYS A 168 -13.24 -4.03 -4.01
N THR A 169 -13.60 -3.10 -4.88
CA THR A 169 -13.99 -1.74 -4.48
C THR A 169 -15.17 -1.80 -3.53
N LYS A 170 -15.01 -1.33 -2.30
CA LYS A 170 -16.08 -1.24 -1.29
C LYS A 170 -16.89 0.04 -1.50
N GLN A 171 -18.17 0.01 -1.11
CA GLN A 171 -19.04 1.20 -1.19
C GLN A 171 -18.62 2.33 -0.23
N TYR A 172 -17.81 2.02 0.80
CA TYR A 172 -17.37 2.97 1.81
C TYR A 172 -15.86 2.82 2.05
N GLY A 173 -15.13 3.94 2.05
CA GLY A 173 -13.71 3.99 2.41
C GLY A 173 -12.77 4.26 1.23
N VAL A 174 -11.50 3.93 1.43
CA VAL A 174 -10.43 4.10 0.44
C VAL A 174 -10.64 3.14 -0.72
N LYS A 175 -10.59 3.65 -1.96
CA LYS A 175 -10.68 2.81 -3.16
C LYS A 175 -9.63 1.68 -3.12
N ALA A 176 -10.00 0.55 -3.71
CA ALA A 176 -9.15 -0.63 -3.80
C ALA A 176 -7.83 -0.38 -4.54
N ASP A 177 -7.79 0.64 -5.39
CA ASP A 177 -6.69 0.94 -6.30
C ASP A 177 -5.75 2.00 -5.72
N ALA A 178 -4.44 1.84 -5.95
CA ALA A 178 -3.42 2.80 -5.58
C ALA A 178 -2.32 2.87 -6.66
N LEU A 179 -1.81 4.06 -6.91
CA LEU A 179 -0.59 4.28 -7.68
C LEU A 179 0.54 4.58 -6.70
N THR A 180 1.63 3.83 -6.80
CA THR A 180 2.79 3.96 -5.90
C THR A 180 4.04 4.27 -6.70
N ALA A 181 4.76 5.31 -6.28
CA ALA A 181 6.13 5.57 -6.73
C ALA A 181 7.08 5.34 -5.56
N GLY A 182 8.23 4.71 -5.81
CA GLY A 182 9.16 4.34 -4.75
C GLY A 182 10.60 4.18 -5.21
N ALA A 183 11.46 3.93 -4.23
CA ALA A 183 12.85 3.55 -4.43
C ALA A 183 13.13 2.25 -3.67
N LYS A 184 13.81 1.33 -4.34
CA LYS A 184 14.24 0.02 -3.82
C LYS A 184 15.75 0.04 -3.63
N PHE A 185 16.24 -0.49 -2.51
CA PHE A 185 17.64 -0.74 -2.23
C PHE A 185 17.88 -2.24 -2.03
N SER A 186 18.78 -2.82 -2.81
CA SER A 186 19.17 -4.23 -2.76
C SER A 186 20.54 -4.38 -2.09
N PHE A 187 20.72 -5.47 -1.36
CA PHE A 187 21.94 -5.79 -0.60
C PHE A 187 22.84 -6.75 -1.35
#